data_1c1f096fbeaa3ae284958f41837c3f97
#
_entry.id   1c1f096fbeaa3ae284958f41837c3f97
#
_cell.length_a   1.000
_cell.length_b   1.000
_cell.length_c   1.000
_cell.angle_alpha   90.00
_cell.angle_beta   90.00
_cell.angle_gamma   90.00
#
_symmetry.space_group_name_H-M   'P 1'
#
loop_
_entity.id
_entity.type
_entity.pdbx_description
1 polymer ?
#
loop_
_entity_poly.entity_id
_entity_poly.type
_entity_poly.pdbx_seq_one_letter_code
_entity_poly.pdbx_strand_id
1 'polypeptide(L)'
;MTTFKTFWSVVRKYIGVISLYTTLLIVFGGLNMSTNENQIDFVNSKPNVVIVNNDDYNKITSNLINYIKENSKIINIKTNEESINDALFYRDTNYVIYIPKNYGKDVMNGLQPDINIKSTGDYQSSLAEIILTRYIKIQNLYKTKINNEDELINYINNNLNSESNIKLTSKLDTSKTSKATYYFNFASYSIMAVVIFIICLVLSS
;
A
#
# COMPACT_ATOMS: atom_id res chain seq x y z
N MET A 1 15.83 1.26 52.36
CA MET A 1 14.71 0.32 52.57
C MET A 1 13.38 1.01 52.92
N THR A 2 13.36 2.26 53.29
CA THR A 2 12.16 3.05 53.63
C THR A 2 11.30 3.38 52.43
N THR A 3 11.87 3.79 51.31
CA THR A 3 11.15 4.23 50.08
C THR A 3 10.25 3.12 49.49
N PHE A 4 10.73 1.89 49.46
CA PHE A 4 9.97 0.77 48.96
C PHE A 4 8.78 0.41 49.87
N LYS A 5 8.97 0.50 51.19
CA LYS A 5 7.88 0.27 52.16
C LYS A 5 6.82 1.35 52.04
N THR A 6 7.22 2.61 51.88
CA THR A 6 6.28 3.72 51.69
C THR A 6 5.49 3.57 50.40
N PHE A 7 6.15 3.25 49.29
CA PHE A 7 5.51 2.97 48.01
C PHE A 7 4.45 1.86 48.14
N TRP A 8 4.83 0.74 48.74
CA TRP A 8 3.93 -0.40 48.93
C TRP A 8 2.75 -0.10 49.87
N SER A 9 2.95 0.73 50.88
CA SER A 9 1.91 1.20 51.80
C SER A 9 0.87 2.06 51.04
N VAL A 10 1.33 2.98 50.19
CA VAL A 10 0.46 3.83 49.34
C VAL A 10 -0.32 2.97 48.34
N VAL A 11 0.36 2.07 47.61
CA VAL A 11 -0.33 1.13 46.69
C VAL A 11 -1.41 0.33 47.42
N ARG A 12 -1.13 -0.19 48.61
CA ARG A 12 -2.09 -0.96 49.39
C ARG A 12 -3.29 -0.15 49.84
N LYS A 13 -3.10 1.14 50.17
CA LYS A 13 -4.17 2.07 50.55
C LYS A 13 -5.11 2.34 49.41
N TYR A 14 -4.58 2.45 48.14
CA TYR A 14 -5.36 2.76 46.96
C TYR A 14 -5.63 1.58 46.05
N ILE A 15 -5.41 0.35 46.50
CA ILE A 15 -5.55 -0.88 45.71
C ILE A 15 -6.93 -1.04 45.08
N GLY A 16 -7.99 -0.57 45.75
CA GLY A 16 -9.35 -0.57 45.23
C GLY A 16 -9.53 0.31 44.00
N VAL A 17 -8.97 1.52 44.05
CA VAL A 17 -9.03 2.48 42.94
C VAL A 17 -8.17 1.98 41.77
N ILE A 18 -6.97 1.48 42.03
CA ILE A 18 -6.07 0.92 41.04
C ILE A 18 -6.74 -0.28 40.34
N SER A 19 -7.33 -1.20 41.11
CA SER A 19 -8.04 -2.38 40.60
C SER A 19 -9.23 -1.98 39.74
N LEU A 20 -10.03 -0.99 40.18
CA LEU A 20 -11.16 -0.50 39.43
C LEU A 20 -10.74 0.08 38.07
N TYR A 21 -9.74 0.96 38.04
CA TYR A 21 -9.22 1.52 36.78
C TYR A 21 -8.61 0.44 35.87
N THR A 22 -7.85 -0.51 36.42
CA THR A 22 -7.26 -1.60 35.64
C THR A 22 -8.33 -2.49 35.01
N THR A 23 -9.38 -2.83 35.79
CA THR A 23 -10.50 -3.63 35.29
C THR A 23 -11.27 -2.89 34.20
N LEU A 24 -11.52 -1.59 34.39
CA LEU A 24 -12.20 -0.76 33.42
C LEU A 24 -11.43 -0.64 32.12
N LEU A 25 -10.11 -0.49 32.19
CA LEU A 25 -9.23 -0.46 31.01
C LEU A 25 -9.23 -1.82 30.27
N ILE A 26 -9.21 -2.95 31.00
CA ILE A 26 -9.28 -4.29 30.38
C ILE A 26 -10.63 -4.49 29.68
N VAL A 27 -11.73 -4.09 30.32
CA VAL A 27 -13.09 -4.22 29.75
C VAL A 27 -13.23 -3.35 28.50
N PHE A 28 -12.82 -2.07 28.54
CA PHE A 28 -12.89 -1.20 27.36
C PHE A 28 -11.93 -1.65 26.24
N GLY A 29 -10.76 -2.15 26.58
CA GLY A 29 -9.83 -2.75 25.61
C GLY A 29 -10.43 -3.97 24.92
N GLY A 30 -11.07 -4.85 25.71
CA GLY A 30 -11.74 -6.05 25.21
C GLY A 30 -12.96 -5.75 24.33
N LEU A 31 -13.80 -4.78 24.73
CA LEU A 31 -14.98 -4.38 23.94
C LEU A 31 -14.58 -3.78 22.59
N ASN A 32 -13.55 -2.94 22.54
CA ASN A 32 -13.07 -2.36 21.27
C ASN A 32 -12.42 -3.39 20.34
N MET A 33 -11.96 -4.53 20.85
CA MET A 33 -11.46 -5.62 19.99
C MET A 33 -12.58 -6.33 19.21
N SER A 34 -13.82 -6.30 19.74
CA SER A 34 -14.96 -6.99 19.14
C SER A 34 -15.60 -6.25 17.96
N THR A 35 -15.41 -4.93 17.86
CA THR A 35 -16.16 -4.10 16.93
C THR A 35 -15.47 -3.82 15.59
N ASN A 36 -14.21 -4.23 15.40
CA ASN A 36 -13.49 -4.01 14.15
C ASN A 36 -13.17 -5.34 13.44
N GLU A 37 -14.21 -6.08 13.05
CA GLU A 37 -14.14 -6.92 11.84
C GLU A 37 -14.25 -6.04 10.58
N ASN A 38 -13.56 -4.93 10.54
CA ASN A 38 -13.18 -4.39 9.27
C ASN A 38 -12.12 -5.36 8.73
N GLN A 39 -12.62 -6.39 7.99
CA GLN A 39 -11.84 -6.88 6.88
C GLN A 39 -11.18 -5.63 6.32
N ILE A 40 -9.86 -5.57 6.38
CA ILE A 40 -9.12 -4.72 5.49
C ILE A 40 -9.42 -5.35 4.12
N ASP A 41 -10.63 -5.05 3.59
CA ASP A 41 -10.82 -5.12 2.16
C ASP A 41 -9.65 -4.31 1.65
N PHE A 42 -8.75 -4.98 0.99
CA PHE A 42 -7.75 -4.35 0.16
C PHE A 42 -8.58 -3.47 -0.76
N VAL A 43 -8.81 -2.24 -0.34
CA VAL A 43 -9.37 -1.22 -1.22
C VAL A 43 -8.39 -1.21 -2.36
N ASN A 44 -8.86 -1.70 -3.50
CA ASN A 44 -8.08 -1.77 -4.73
C ASN A 44 -7.87 -0.32 -5.18
N SER A 45 -7.02 0.39 -4.41
CA SER A 45 -6.72 1.79 -4.63
C SER A 45 -5.86 1.84 -5.88
N LYS A 46 -6.49 2.25 -6.98
CA LYS A 46 -5.78 2.46 -8.24
C LYS A 46 -4.68 3.50 -8.04
N PRO A 47 -3.43 3.20 -8.39
CA PRO A 47 -2.34 4.16 -8.24
C PRO A 47 -2.54 5.38 -9.16
N ASN A 48 -2.09 6.55 -8.71
CA ASN A 48 -2.08 7.77 -9.51
C ASN A 48 -0.90 7.71 -10.48
N VAL A 49 -1.17 7.71 -11.78
CA VAL A 49 -0.16 7.54 -12.83
C VAL A 49 -0.25 8.67 -13.86
N VAL A 50 0.90 9.18 -14.27
CA VAL A 50 1.06 10.07 -15.41
C VAL A 50 1.69 9.28 -16.55
N ILE A 51 1.16 9.44 -17.77
CA ILE A 51 1.70 8.82 -18.98
C ILE A 51 2.21 9.94 -19.89
N VAL A 52 3.50 9.90 -20.18
CA VAL A 52 4.15 10.74 -21.19
C VAL A 52 4.40 9.88 -22.42
N ASN A 53 3.52 10.02 -23.41
CA ASN A 53 3.64 9.27 -24.65
C ASN A 53 4.43 10.07 -25.69
N ASN A 54 5.61 9.56 -26.06
CA ASN A 54 6.44 10.12 -27.13
C ASN A 54 6.37 9.30 -28.44
N ASP A 55 5.57 8.22 -28.43
CA ASP A 55 5.38 7.37 -29.60
C ASP A 55 4.31 7.92 -30.53
N ASP A 56 4.46 7.61 -31.82
CA ASP A 56 3.42 7.88 -32.81
C ASP A 56 2.21 6.99 -32.54
N TYR A 57 1.02 7.40 -33.02
CA TYR A 57 -0.19 6.62 -32.84
C TYR A 57 -0.07 5.23 -33.50
N ASN A 58 -0.13 4.18 -32.69
CA ASN A 58 -0.23 2.79 -33.14
C ASN A 58 -1.07 1.95 -32.16
N LYS A 59 -1.50 0.78 -32.61
CA LYS A 59 -2.40 -0.07 -31.84
C LYS A 59 -1.77 -0.65 -30.57
N ILE A 60 -0.48 -1.01 -30.62
CA ILE A 60 0.23 -1.62 -29.48
C ILE A 60 0.40 -0.60 -28.37
N THR A 61 0.87 0.61 -28.67
CA THR A 61 1.01 1.68 -27.69
C THR A 61 -0.34 2.09 -27.12
N SER A 62 -1.38 2.16 -27.97
CA SER A 62 -2.75 2.42 -27.51
C SER A 62 -3.28 1.34 -26.57
N ASN A 63 -2.98 0.08 -26.83
CA ASN A 63 -3.36 -1.04 -25.97
C ASN A 63 -2.66 -0.97 -24.60
N LEU A 64 -1.35 -0.67 -24.56
CA LEU A 64 -0.62 -0.43 -23.32
C LEU A 64 -1.23 0.71 -22.51
N ILE A 65 -1.49 1.84 -23.13
CA ILE A 65 -2.08 3.02 -22.50
C ILE A 65 -3.47 2.68 -21.92
N ASN A 66 -4.31 1.97 -22.69
CA ASN A 66 -5.64 1.58 -22.26
C ASN A 66 -5.58 0.64 -21.05
N TYR A 67 -4.69 -0.35 -21.08
CA TYR A 67 -4.50 -1.25 -19.93
C TYR A 67 -4.08 -0.50 -18.67
N ILE A 68 -3.15 0.47 -18.79
CA ILE A 68 -2.75 1.30 -17.65
C ILE A 68 -3.94 2.14 -17.15
N LYS A 69 -4.74 2.75 -18.05
CA LYS A 69 -5.93 3.54 -17.70
C LYS A 69 -7.00 2.72 -16.95
N GLU A 70 -7.20 1.47 -17.33
CA GLU A 70 -8.17 0.58 -16.67
C GLU A 70 -7.74 0.21 -15.24
N ASN A 71 -6.43 0.07 -15.03
CA ASN A 71 -5.88 -0.41 -13.75
C ASN A 71 -5.32 0.71 -12.86
N SER A 72 -5.29 1.96 -13.33
CA SER A 72 -4.73 3.11 -12.62
C SER A 72 -5.64 4.34 -12.74
N LYS A 73 -5.43 5.33 -11.90
CA LYS A 73 -6.04 6.66 -12.01
C LYS A 73 -5.08 7.57 -12.77
N ILE A 74 -5.46 7.96 -13.98
CA ILE A 74 -4.61 8.83 -14.79
C ILE A 74 -4.74 10.28 -14.32
N ILE A 75 -3.59 10.88 -14.05
CA ILE A 75 -3.47 12.28 -13.66
C ILE A 75 -2.99 13.07 -14.89
N ASN A 76 -3.80 14.04 -15.30
CA ASN A 76 -3.47 14.91 -16.43
C ASN A 76 -2.73 16.14 -15.93
N ILE A 77 -1.45 16.24 -16.23
CA ILE A 77 -0.59 17.40 -15.93
C ILE A 77 0.16 17.82 -17.18
N LYS A 78 0.76 19.00 -17.14
CA LYS A 78 1.71 19.41 -18.19
C LYS A 78 2.91 18.45 -18.16
N THR A 79 3.35 18.02 -19.34
CA THR A 79 4.43 17.04 -19.50
C THR A 79 5.85 17.64 -19.46
N ASN A 80 5.97 18.90 -18.99
CA ASN A 80 7.28 19.50 -18.76
C ASN A 80 7.89 18.93 -17.46
N GLU A 81 9.20 18.93 -17.37
CA GLU A 81 9.94 18.28 -16.30
C GLU A 81 9.65 18.88 -14.92
N GLU A 82 9.47 20.20 -14.86
CA GLU A 82 9.13 20.94 -13.64
C GLU A 82 7.77 20.47 -13.08
N SER A 83 6.70 20.47 -13.88
CA SER A 83 5.36 20.05 -13.45
C SER A 83 5.32 18.58 -13.03
N ILE A 84 6.12 17.73 -13.67
CA ILE A 84 6.23 16.31 -13.31
C ILE A 84 6.93 16.16 -11.95
N ASN A 85 8.03 16.87 -11.73
CA ASN A 85 8.76 16.83 -10.47
C ASN A 85 7.90 17.39 -9.32
N ASP A 86 7.17 18.48 -9.55
CA ASP A 86 6.22 19.03 -8.57
C ASP A 86 5.11 18.03 -8.22
N ALA A 87 4.51 17.41 -9.23
CA ALA A 87 3.45 16.42 -9.00
C ALA A 87 3.94 15.18 -8.21
N LEU A 88 5.17 14.75 -8.43
CA LEU A 88 5.80 13.69 -7.63
C LEU A 88 6.11 14.16 -6.20
N PHE A 89 6.62 15.38 -6.05
CA PHE A 89 6.96 15.97 -4.76
C PHE A 89 5.73 16.17 -3.87
N TYR A 90 4.65 16.73 -4.42
CA TYR A 90 3.38 16.94 -3.71
C TYR A 90 2.51 15.69 -3.65
N ARG A 91 2.96 14.57 -4.24
CA ARG A 91 2.24 13.29 -4.28
C ARG A 91 0.89 13.36 -5.00
N ASP A 92 0.73 14.25 -5.94
CA ASP A 92 -0.41 14.29 -6.85
C ASP A 92 -0.39 13.08 -7.78
N THR A 93 0.84 12.63 -8.15
CA THR A 93 1.09 11.36 -8.82
C THR A 93 2.15 10.54 -8.09
N ASN A 94 2.06 9.22 -8.20
CA ASN A 94 3.03 8.30 -7.58
C ASN A 94 3.99 7.69 -8.59
N TYR A 95 3.61 7.71 -9.88
CA TYR A 95 4.35 7.00 -10.92
C TYR A 95 4.19 7.69 -12.26
N VAL A 96 5.30 7.90 -12.95
CA VAL A 96 5.35 8.52 -14.29
C VAL A 96 5.96 7.54 -15.26
N ILE A 97 5.28 7.29 -16.37
CA ILE A 97 5.69 6.34 -17.42
C ILE A 97 6.01 7.14 -18.68
N TYR A 98 7.26 7.04 -19.15
CA TYR A 98 7.70 7.65 -20.40
C TYR A 98 7.76 6.57 -21.48
N ILE A 99 6.79 6.57 -22.38
CA ILE A 99 6.78 5.68 -23.54
C ILE A 99 7.71 6.25 -24.59
N PRO A 100 8.76 5.51 -25.01
CA PRO A 100 9.72 6.01 -25.98
C PRO A 100 9.13 6.13 -27.39
N LYS A 101 9.78 6.91 -28.25
CA LYS A 101 9.43 6.98 -29.65
C LYS A 101 9.66 5.63 -30.35
N ASN A 102 8.80 5.29 -31.31
CA ASN A 102 8.80 4.02 -32.04
C ASN A 102 8.51 2.78 -31.19
N TYR A 103 7.96 2.93 -29.97
CA TYR A 103 7.67 1.81 -29.06
C TYR A 103 6.93 0.65 -29.76
N GLY A 104 5.83 0.95 -30.44
CA GLY A 104 5.04 -0.08 -31.11
C GLY A 104 5.79 -0.78 -32.26
N LYS A 105 6.57 -0.02 -33.04
CA LYS A 105 7.40 -0.56 -34.14
C LYS A 105 8.50 -1.47 -33.61
N ASP A 106 9.19 -1.06 -32.53
CA ASP A 106 10.26 -1.83 -31.93
C ASP A 106 9.74 -3.14 -31.35
N VAL A 107 8.57 -3.11 -30.71
CA VAL A 107 7.89 -4.32 -30.23
C VAL A 107 7.60 -5.29 -31.39
N MET A 108 7.05 -4.81 -32.49
CA MET A 108 6.75 -5.65 -33.67
C MET A 108 8.02 -6.21 -34.32
N ASN A 109 9.14 -5.49 -34.22
CA ASN A 109 10.44 -5.96 -34.66
C ASN A 109 11.10 -6.96 -33.68
N GLY A 110 10.40 -7.37 -32.59
CA GLY A 110 10.92 -8.25 -31.57
C GLY A 110 11.91 -7.59 -30.60
N LEU A 111 12.12 -6.26 -30.71
CA LEU A 111 12.97 -5.52 -29.80
C LEU A 111 12.25 -5.27 -28.47
N GLN A 112 13.02 -4.98 -27.43
CA GLN A 112 12.48 -4.58 -26.12
C GLN A 112 12.77 -3.09 -25.92
N PRO A 113 11.80 -2.21 -26.22
CA PRO A 113 11.98 -0.78 -26.00
C PRO A 113 12.09 -0.49 -24.50
N ASP A 114 13.00 0.43 -24.15
CA ASP A 114 13.24 0.83 -22.77
C ASP A 114 12.21 1.89 -22.35
N ILE A 115 11.38 1.56 -21.38
CA ILE A 115 10.39 2.46 -20.79
C ILE A 115 11.01 3.11 -19.57
N ASN A 116 11.29 4.42 -19.67
CA ASN A 116 11.76 5.18 -18.53
C ASN A 116 10.64 5.46 -17.55
N ILE A 117 10.98 5.43 -16.25
CA ILE A 117 10.03 5.67 -15.17
C ILE A 117 10.58 6.68 -14.17
N LYS A 118 9.68 7.46 -13.55
CA LYS A 118 9.94 8.19 -12.30
C LYS A 118 8.93 7.77 -11.27
N SER A 119 9.33 7.54 -10.03
CA SER A 119 8.43 7.06 -8.97
C SER A 119 8.73 7.70 -7.62
N THR A 120 7.73 7.72 -6.74
CA THR A 120 7.86 8.18 -5.35
C THR A 120 8.46 7.12 -4.43
N GLY A 121 8.58 5.86 -4.88
CA GLY A 121 9.10 4.74 -4.08
C GLY A 121 8.16 4.26 -2.97
N ASP A 122 6.89 4.65 -2.99
CA ASP A 122 5.89 4.25 -2.02
C ASP A 122 5.08 3.03 -2.47
N TYR A 123 4.11 2.61 -1.65
CA TYR A 123 3.23 1.48 -1.95
C TYR A 123 2.46 1.66 -3.26
N GLN A 124 1.95 2.86 -3.53
CA GLN A 124 1.18 3.17 -4.75
C GLN A 124 2.06 3.07 -5.99
N SER A 125 3.30 3.56 -5.93
CA SER A 125 4.25 3.43 -7.02
C SER A 125 4.63 1.98 -7.29
N SER A 126 4.76 1.14 -6.26
CA SER A 126 5.00 -0.29 -6.41
C SER A 126 3.82 -1.02 -7.09
N LEU A 127 2.58 -0.62 -6.80
CA LEU A 127 1.40 -1.15 -7.51
C LEU A 127 1.42 -0.77 -8.99
N ALA A 128 1.75 0.49 -9.32
CA ALA A 128 1.88 0.94 -10.71
C ALA A 128 2.97 0.17 -11.47
N GLU A 129 4.09 -0.08 -10.81
CA GLU A 129 5.19 -0.87 -11.35
C GLU A 129 4.78 -2.32 -11.64
N ILE A 130 4.02 -2.95 -10.75
CA ILE A 130 3.48 -4.30 -10.96
C ILE A 130 2.55 -4.32 -12.19
N ILE A 131 1.66 -3.32 -12.34
CA ILE A 131 0.75 -3.21 -13.48
C ILE A 131 1.56 -3.11 -14.78
N LEU A 132 2.50 -2.18 -14.86
CA LEU A 132 3.36 -1.99 -16.04
C LEU A 132 4.18 -3.24 -16.36
N THR A 133 4.85 -3.79 -15.36
CA THR A 133 5.71 -4.96 -15.51
C THR A 133 4.93 -6.20 -15.97
N ARG A 134 3.70 -6.39 -15.48
CA ARG A 134 2.81 -7.48 -15.91
C ARG A 134 2.51 -7.40 -17.39
N TYR A 135 2.15 -6.20 -17.89
CA TYR A 135 1.91 -5.99 -19.32
C TYR A 135 3.14 -6.29 -20.16
N ILE A 136 4.28 -5.69 -19.78
CA ILE A 136 5.54 -5.84 -20.53
C ILE A 136 6.00 -7.32 -20.57
N LYS A 137 5.87 -8.05 -19.45
CA LYS A 137 6.22 -9.47 -19.41
C LYS A 137 5.38 -10.29 -20.38
N ILE A 138 4.06 -10.09 -20.40
CA ILE A 138 3.16 -10.81 -21.31
C ILE A 138 3.48 -10.42 -22.76
N GLN A 139 3.63 -9.15 -23.05
CA GLN A 139 4.03 -8.67 -24.38
C GLN A 139 5.33 -9.33 -24.86
N ASN A 140 6.36 -9.39 -23.99
CA ASN A 140 7.65 -9.97 -24.32
C ASN A 140 7.60 -11.49 -24.59
N LEU A 141 6.65 -12.21 -23.98
CA LEU A 141 6.44 -13.63 -24.23
C LEU A 141 5.92 -13.92 -25.64
N TYR A 142 5.11 -13.01 -26.20
CA TYR A 142 4.40 -13.24 -27.48
C TYR A 142 4.99 -12.48 -28.67
N LYS A 143 5.68 -11.35 -28.46
CA LYS A 143 6.21 -10.48 -29.54
C LYS A 143 7.12 -11.20 -30.55
N THR A 144 7.83 -12.26 -30.14
CA THR A 144 8.73 -13.01 -31.02
C THR A 144 8.01 -14.13 -31.78
N LYS A 145 6.77 -14.44 -31.41
CA LYS A 145 6.01 -15.57 -31.98
C LYS A 145 4.91 -15.10 -32.92
N ILE A 146 4.51 -13.84 -32.84
CA ILE A 146 3.34 -13.29 -33.52
C ILE A 146 3.78 -12.09 -34.33
N ASN A 147 3.58 -12.17 -35.65
CA ASN A 147 3.95 -11.09 -36.59
C ASN A 147 2.77 -10.16 -36.92
N ASN A 148 1.58 -10.45 -36.40
CA ASN A 148 0.38 -9.65 -36.63
C ASN A 148 0.05 -8.84 -35.38
N GLU A 149 -0.10 -7.52 -35.53
CA GLU A 149 -0.36 -6.57 -34.45
C GLU A 149 -1.68 -6.87 -33.72
N ASP A 150 -2.77 -7.14 -34.46
CA ASP A 150 -4.08 -7.41 -33.87
C ASP A 150 -4.10 -8.76 -33.11
N GLU A 151 -3.40 -9.74 -33.64
CA GLU A 151 -3.26 -11.04 -33.00
C GLU A 151 -2.43 -10.92 -31.70
N LEU A 152 -1.34 -10.17 -31.73
CA LEU A 152 -0.52 -9.92 -30.53
C LEU A 152 -1.35 -9.24 -29.44
N ILE A 153 -2.12 -8.21 -29.77
CA ILE A 153 -3.00 -7.50 -28.84
C ILE A 153 -4.04 -8.45 -28.24
N ASN A 154 -4.67 -9.30 -29.05
CA ASN A 154 -5.64 -10.28 -28.57
C ASN A 154 -5.03 -11.28 -27.58
N TYR A 155 -3.81 -11.78 -27.86
CA TYR A 155 -3.13 -12.67 -26.92
C TYR A 155 -2.74 -11.96 -25.61
N ILE A 156 -2.27 -10.72 -25.68
CA ILE A 156 -1.95 -9.92 -24.50
C ILE A 156 -3.21 -9.75 -23.65
N ASN A 157 -4.32 -9.29 -24.25
CA ASN A 157 -5.56 -9.01 -23.52
C ASN A 157 -6.16 -10.29 -22.91
N ASN A 158 -6.16 -11.40 -23.62
CA ASN A 158 -6.66 -12.69 -23.11
C ASN A 158 -5.86 -13.17 -21.91
N ASN A 159 -4.52 -12.97 -21.89
CA ASN A 159 -3.68 -13.36 -20.78
C ASN A 159 -3.74 -12.36 -19.60
N LEU A 160 -3.98 -11.08 -19.88
CA LEU A 160 -4.18 -10.08 -18.83
C LEU A 160 -5.53 -10.28 -18.13
N ASN A 161 -6.58 -10.68 -18.88
CA ASN A 161 -7.92 -10.92 -18.36
C ASN A 161 -8.08 -12.30 -17.73
N SER A 162 -7.16 -13.24 -17.98
CA SER A 162 -7.18 -14.51 -17.26
C SER A 162 -6.91 -14.20 -15.78
N GLU A 163 -7.97 -14.27 -14.98
CA GLU A 163 -7.89 -14.20 -13.52
C GLU A 163 -6.99 -15.34 -13.04
N SER A 164 -5.73 -15.02 -12.78
CA SER A 164 -4.96 -15.89 -11.92
C SER A 164 -5.58 -15.77 -10.54
N ASN A 165 -6.37 -16.76 -10.13
CA ASN A 165 -6.80 -16.96 -8.75
C ASN A 165 -5.55 -17.23 -7.87
N ILE A 166 -4.65 -16.27 -7.81
CA ILE A 166 -3.58 -16.26 -6.85
C ILE A 166 -4.23 -15.84 -5.54
N LYS A 167 -4.75 -16.80 -4.79
CA LYS A 167 -4.98 -16.61 -3.37
C LYS A 167 -3.61 -16.33 -2.77
N LEU A 168 -3.32 -15.06 -2.53
CA LEU A 168 -2.25 -14.68 -1.62
C LEU A 168 -2.65 -15.19 -0.24
N THR A 169 -2.35 -16.44 0.04
CA THR A 169 -2.34 -16.95 1.40
C THR A 169 -1.12 -16.33 2.07
N SER A 170 -1.29 -15.14 2.64
CA SER A 170 -0.31 -14.65 3.58
C SER A 170 -0.27 -15.67 4.71
N LYS A 171 0.89 -16.26 4.98
CA LYS A 171 1.11 -17.12 6.16
C LYS A 171 0.92 -16.35 7.47
N LEU A 172 0.87 -15.04 7.41
CA LEU A 172 0.52 -14.14 8.50
C LEU A 172 -0.97 -13.83 8.40
N ASP A 173 -1.73 -14.34 9.35
CA ASP A 173 -3.09 -13.90 9.59
C ASP A 173 -3.05 -12.42 9.99
N THR A 174 -3.16 -11.54 8.99
CA THR A 174 -3.07 -10.09 9.16
C THR A 174 -4.12 -9.58 10.14
N SER A 175 -5.28 -10.26 10.24
CA SER A 175 -6.33 -9.91 11.19
C SER A 175 -5.88 -10.18 12.63
N LYS A 176 -5.25 -11.32 12.88
CA LYS A 176 -4.70 -11.66 14.21
C LYS A 176 -3.52 -10.78 14.58
N THR A 177 -2.64 -10.48 13.61
CA THR A 177 -1.49 -9.60 13.85
C THR A 177 -1.94 -8.18 14.14
N SER A 178 -2.91 -7.65 13.41
CA SER A 178 -3.48 -6.31 13.65
C SER A 178 -4.16 -6.24 15.01
N LYS A 179 -4.99 -7.25 15.37
CA LYS A 179 -5.63 -7.33 16.68
C LYS A 179 -4.58 -7.42 17.81
N ALA A 180 -3.53 -8.21 17.64
CA ALA A 180 -2.45 -8.30 18.62
C ALA A 180 -1.71 -6.97 18.77
N THR A 181 -1.36 -6.29 17.70
CA THR A 181 -0.69 -4.98 17.72
C THR A 181 -1.56 -3.94 18.44
N TYR A 182 -2.85 -3.91 18.14
CA TYR A 182 -3.79 -3.01 18.83
C TYR A 182 -3.86 -3.30 20.33
N TYR A 183 -3.97 -4.57 20.69
CA TYR A 183 -3.98 -4.99 22.09
C TYR A 183 -2.71 -4.60 22.84
N PHE A 184 -1.53 -4.82 22.27
CA PHE A 184 -0.26 -4.44 22.87
C PHE A 184 -0.11 -2.94 23.01
N ASN A 185 -0.51 -2.16 22.03
CA ASN A 185 -0.50 -0.70 22.11
C ASN A 185 -1.41 -0.20 23.22
N PHE A 186 -2.65 -0.69 23.26
CA PHE A 186 -3.62 -0.31 24.30
C PHE A 186 -3.15 -0.71 25.69
N ALA A 187 -2.62 -1.93 25.86
CA ALA A 187 -2.06 -2.42 27.12
C ALA A 187 -0.88 -1.54 27.60
N SER A 188 0.00 -1.14 26.69
CA SER A 188 1.14 -0.27 26.99
C SER A 188 0.70 1.10 27.52
N TYR A 189 -0.26 1.74 26.86
CA TYR A 189 -0.84 3.01 27.32
C TYR A 189 -1.54 2.85 28.68
N SER A 190 -2.26 1.78 28.87
CA SER A 190 -2.97 1.50 30.12
C SER A 190 -2.02 1.31 31.29
N ILE A 191 -0.96 0.55 31.11
CA ILE A 191 0.08 0.35 32.14
C ILE A 191 0.76 1.66 32.47
N MET A 192 1.12 2.46 31.44
CA MET A 192 1.75 3.76 31.61
C MET A 192 0.85 4.71 32.42
N ALA A 193 -0.43 4.76 32.13
CA ALA A 193 -1.41 5.58 32.85
C ALA A 193 -1.51 5.18 34.33
N VAL A 194 -1.55 3.87 34.63
CA VAL A 194 -1.57 3.36 36.02
C VAL A 194 -0.29 3.73 36.76
N VAL A 195 0.87 3.58 36.13
CA VAL A 195 2.17 3.94 36.72
C VAL A 195 2.23 5.44 37.05
N ILE A 196 1.85 6.30 36.12
CA ILE A 196 1.81 7.77 36.33
C ILE A 196 0.86 8.11 37.49
N PHE A 197 -0.32 7.49 37.54
CA PHE A 197 -1.30 7.69 38.60
C PHE A 197 -0.70 7.31 39.98
N ILE A 198 -0.03 6.17 40.08
CA ILE A 198 0.63 5.74 41.33
C ILE A 198 1.72 6.74 41.74
N ILE A 199 2.55 7.21 40.79
CA ILE A 199 3.59 8.20 41.07
C ILE A 199 2.98 9.49 41.60
N CYS A 200 1.91 10.00 40.96
CA CYS A 200 1.21 11.19 41.42
C CYS A 200 0.66 11.04 42.84
N LEU A 201 0.08 9.88 43.17
CA LEU A 201 -0.40 9.60 44.53
C LEU A 201 0.71 9.56 45.56
N VAL A 202 1.85 8.99 45.20
CA VAL A 202 3.03 8.94 46.11
C VAL A 202 3.61 10.32 46.34
N LEU A 203 3.62 11.18 45.31
CA LEU A 203 4.16 12.56 45.43
C LEU A 203 3.20 13.50 46.16
N SER A 204 1.88 13.19 46.20
CA SER A 204 0.87 14.01 46.85
C SER A 204 0.58 13.59 48.31
N SER A 205 1.14 12.48 48.77
CA SER A 205 0.98 11.96 50.12
C SER A 205 2.15 12.36 51.03
#